data_2be2eeb7357de587f485df16e81315d6
#
_entry.id   2be2eeb7357de587f485df16e81315d6
#
_cell.length_a   1.000
_cell.length_b   1.000
_cell.length_c   1.000
_cell.angle_alpha   90.00
_cell.angle_beta   90.00
_cell.angle_gamma   90.00
#
_symmetry.space_group_name_H-M   'P 1'
#
loop_
_entity.id
_entity.type
_entity.pdbx_description
1 polymer ?
#
loop_
_entity_poly.entity_id
_entity_poly.type
_entity_poly.pdbx_seq_one_letter_code
_entity_poly.pdbx_strand_id
1 'polypeptide(L)'
;MLIPSKLSRPVRLDHTVVRERLLAKLSGANNFRLALITSPAGYGKTTLVSQWAAGKNELGWYSLDEGDNQQERFASYLIAAIQQATGGHCTTSEAMVQKRQYASLTSLFAQLFIELAEWHRPLYLVVDDYHLISNPAIHEAMRFFLRHQPENLTLVVLSRNLPQLGIANLRVRDQLLEIGSQQLAFNHQEAKQFFDRRLSS
;
A
#
# COMPACT_ATOMS: atom_id res chain seq x y z
N MET A 1 18.50 -0.79 11.90
CA MET A 1 17.41 -0.07 12.61
C MET A 1 16.41 0.44 11.56
N LEU A 2 15.13 0.19 11.74
CA LEU A 2 14.07 0.69 10.84
C LEU A 2 13.68 2.13 11.23
N ILE A 3 13.37 2.96 10.24
CA ILE A 3 12.95 4.34 10.45
C ILE A 3 11.43 4.34 10.69
N PRO A 4 10.93 4.74 11.87
CA PRO A 4 9.51 4.63 12.22
C PRO A 4 8.57 5.40 11.29
N SER A 5 9.00 6.57 10.78
CA SER A 5 8.19 7.37 9.87
C SER A 5 7.86 6.68 8.54
N LYS A 6 8.68 5.70 8.11
CA LYS A 6 8.39 4.89 6.92
C LYS A 6 7.29 3.85 7.15
N LEU A 7 7.07 3.48 8.39
CA LEU A 7 6.07 2.49 8.82
C LEU A 7 4.83 3.15 9.42
N SER A 8 4.76 4.46 9.36
CA SER A 8 3.66 5.21 9.94
C SER A 8 2.81 5.85 8.84
N ARG A 9 1.51 5.73 8.97
CA ARG A 9 0.58 6.49 8.13
C ARG A 9 0.85 7.98 8.29
N PRO A 10 1.01 8.76 7.20
CA PRO A 10 1.20 10.20 7.30
C PRO A 10 0.04 10.88 8.05
N VAL A 11 0.39 11.81 8.92
CA VAL A 11 -0.59 12.53 9.73
C VAL A 11 -1.47 13.41 8.81
N ARG A 12 -2.77 13.43 9.10
CA ARG A 12 -3.73 14.27 8.39
C ARG A 12 -3.44 15.74 8.66
N LEU A 13 -3.34 16.54 7.60
CA LEU A 13 -3.33 17.99 7.71
C LEU A 13 -4.79 18.47 7.91
N ASP A 14 -5.03 19.35 8.88
CA ASP A 14 -6.38 19.80 9.28
C ASP A 14 -7.19 20.48 8.16
N HIS A 15 -6.51 20.94 7.10
CA HIS A 15 -7.14 21.66 5.97
C HIS A 15 -7.37 20.81 4.72
N THR A 16 -7.33 19.46 4.83
CA THR A 16 -7.52 18.58 3.66
C THR A 16 -9.01 18.42 3.32
N VAL A 17 -9.33 18.50 2.02
CA VAL A 17 -10.69 18.20 1.53
C VAL A 17 -10.97 16.71 1.68
N VAL A 18 -12.12 16.39 2.26
CA VAL A 18 -12.62 15.01 2.34
C VAL A 18 -13.27 14.64 1.00
N ARG A 19 -12.82 13.55 0.40
CA ARG A 19 -13.22 13.13 -0.95
C ARG A 19 -14.13 11.91 -0.84
N GLU A 20 -15.36 12.13 -0.36
CA GLU A 20 -16.36 11.10 -0.02
C GLU A 20 -16.53 10.03 -1.11
N ARG A 21 -16.64 10.46 -2.39
CA ARG A 21 -16.80 9.55 -3.54
C ARG A 21 -15.63 8.57 -3.70
N LEU A 22 -14.40 9.01 -3.42
CA LEU A 22 -13.20 8.19 -3.51
C LEU A 22 -13.02 7.32 -2.26
N LEU A 23 -13.37 7.85 -1.10
CA LEU A 23 -13.39 7.06 0.15
C LEU A 23 -14.41 5.93 0.05
N ALA A 24 -15.60 6.18 -0.51
CA ALA A 24 -16.60 5.16 -0.77
C ALA A 24 -16.06 4.07 -1.72
N LYS A 25 -15.35 4.46 -2.78
CA LYS A 25 -14.71 3.51 -3.69
C LYS A 25 -13.65 2.66 -2.99
N LEU A 26 -12.79 3.26 -2.17
CA LEU A 26 -11.77 2.56 -1.39
C LEU A 26 -12.36 1.69 -0.27
N SER A 27 -13.56 1.96 0.20
CA SER A 27 -14.22 1.12 1.22
C SER A 27 -14.47 -0.31 0.72
N GLY A 28 -14.56 -0.53 -0.60
CA GLY A 28 -14.66 -1.85 -1.21
C GLY A 28 -13.30 -2.49 -1.57
N ALA A 29 -12.18 -1.92 -1.14
CA ALA A 29 -10.84 -2.40 -1.53
C ALA A 29 -10.55 -3.86 -1.13
N ASN A 30 -11.16 -4.35 -0.04
CA ASN A 30 -11.02 -5.73 0.42
C ASN A 30 -11.59 -6.79 -0.55
N ASN A 31 -12.34 -6.39 -1.57
CA ASN A 31 -12.81 -7.29 -2.64
C ASN A 31 -11.78 -7.49 -3.76
N PHE A 32 -10.63 -6.82 -3.68
CA PHE A 32 -9.59 -6.81 -4.71
C PHE A 32 -8.24 -7.25 -4.13
N ARG A 33 -7.41 -7.85 -4.97
CA ARG A 33 -6.02 -8.16 -4.60
C ARG A 33 -5.14 -6.91 -4.56
N LEU A 34 -5.39 -5.99 -5.48
CA LEU A 34 -4.66 -4.73 -5.60
C LEU A 34 -5.63 -3.56 -5.71
N ALA A 35 -5.46 -2.57 -4.84
CA ALA A 35 -5.97 -1.22 -5.05
C ALA A 35 -4.81 -0.33 -5.53
N LEU A 36 -4.89 0.15 -6.77
CA LEU A 36 -3.84 0.94 -7.41
C LEU A 36 -4.29 2.39 -7.56
N ILE A 37 -3.54 3.30 -6.95
CA ILE A 37 -3.81 4.74 -7.03
C ILE A 37 -2.65 5.39 -7.79
N THR A 38 -2.92 5.86 -9.02
CA THR A 38 -1.90 6.44 -9.89
C THR A 38 -2.23 7.84 -10.34
N SER A 39 -1.29 8.76 -10.15
CA SER A 39 -1.34 10.12 -10.70
C SER A 39 0.01 10.82 -10.49
N PRO A 40 0.30 11.91 -11.21
CA PRO A 40 1.45 12.75 -10.93
C PRO A 40 1.51 13.23 -9.48
N ALA A 41 2.61 13.88 -9.09
CA ALA A 41 2.73 14.52 -7.78
C ALA A 41 1.63 15.59 -7.58
N GLY A 42 1.23 15.81 -6.33
CA GLY A 42 0.29 16.89 -5.97
C GLY A 42 -1.21 16.54 -6.09
N TYR A 43 -1.59 15.38 -6.61
CA TYR A 43 -3.01 14.96 -6.74
C TYR A 43 -3.63 14.41 -5.44
N GLY A 44 -2.87 14.38 -4.35
CA GLY A 44 -3.39 13.97 -3.04
C GLY A 44 -3.59 12.47 -2.85
N LYS A 45 -2.82 11.61 -3.56
CA LYS A 45 -2.86 10.14 -3.39
C LYS A 45 -2.68 9.71 -1.94
N THR A 46 -1.55 10.11 -1.36
CA THR A 46 -1.19 9.79 0.03
C THR A 46 -2.21 10.33 1.02
N THR A 47 -2.70 11.55 0.81
CA THR A 47 -3.76 12.17 1.63
C THR A 47 -5.05 11.36 1.58
N LEU A 48 -5.50 10.97 0.39
CA LEU A 48 -6.71 10.17 0.19
C LEU A 48 -6.61 8.83 0.93
N VAL A 49 -5.51 8.10 0.70
CA VAL A 49 -5.32 6.77 1.31
C VAL A 49 -5.11 6.90 2.82
N SER A 50 -4.44 7.95 3.29
CA SER A 50 -4.31 8.24 4.72
C SER A 50 -5.67 8.54 5.38
N GLN A 51 -6.58 9.23 4.70
CA GLN A 51 -7.96 9.45 5.19
C GLN A 51 -8.73 8.13 5.26
N TRP A 52 -8.66 7.32 4.20
CA TRP A 52 -9.31 6.00 4.15
C TRP A 52 -8.76 5.02 5.20
N ALA A 53 -7.46 5.08 5.48
CA ALA A 53 -6.79 4.25 6.47
C ALA A 53 -7.11 4.64 7.93
N ALA A 54 -7.72 5.79 8.14
CA ALA A 54 -8.06 6.25 9.48
C ALA A 54 -9.08 5.30 10.15
N GLY A 55 -8.74 4.83 11.35
CA GLY A 55 -9.60 3.90 12.11
C GLY A 55 -9.46 2.43 11.70
N LYS A 56 -8.56 2.09 10.76
CA LYS A 56 -8.25 0.69 10.45
C LYS A 56 -7.08 0.23 11.32
N ASN A 57 -7.28 -0.84 12.08
CA ASN A 57 -6.26 -1.42 12.94
C ASN A 57 -5.39 -2.42 12.19
N GLU A 58 -5.98 -3.18 11.26
CA GLU A 58 -5.31 -4.21 10.46
C GLU A 58 -4.74 -3.61 9.18
N LEU A 59 -3.95 -2.53 9.29
CA LEU A 59 -3.33 -1.84 8.16
C LEU A 59 -1.86 -1.56 8.45
N GLY A 60 -0.99 -2.11 7.61
CA GLY A 60 0.44 -1.78 7.56
C GLY A 60 0.70 -0.67 6.54
N TRP A 61 1.61 0.23 6.87
CA TRP A 61 2.05 1.31 5.98
C TRP A 61 3.54 1.21 5.71
N TYR A 62 3.94 1.31 4.45
CA TYR A 62 5.33 1.37 4.03
C TYR A 62 5.54 2.49 3.01
N SER A 63 6.19 3.57 3.43
CA SER A 63 6.63 4.65 2.54
C SER A 63 8.01 4.33 1.98
N LEU A 64 8.10 4.23 0.66
CA LEU A 64 9.32 3.89 -0.05
C LEU A 64 10.22 5.10 -0.27
N ASP A 65 11.53 4.84 -0.31
CA ASP A 65 12.56 5.74 -0.82
C ASP A 65 13.50 4.99 -1.79
N GLU A 66 14.45 5.68 -2.41
CA GLU A 66 15.38 5.09 -3.37
C GLU A 66 16.26 3.98 -2.76
N GLY A 67 16.55 4.05 -1.46
CA GLY A 67 17.31 3.02 -0.74
C GLY A 67 16.59 1.69 -0.65
N ASP A 68 15.27 1.66 -0.82
CA ASP A 68 14.46 0.44 -0.79
C ASP A 68 14.59 -0.42 -2.07
N ASN A 69 15.43 -0.02 -3.03
CA ASN A 69 15.88 -0.85 -4.13
C ASN A 69 16.84 -1.98 -3.67
N GLN A 70 17.31 -1.95 -2.43
CA GLN A 70 18.00 -3.08 -1.79
C GLN A 70 16.97 -4.10 -1.29
N GLN A 71 17.06 -5.35 -1.78
CA GLN A 71 16.06 -6.39 -1.47
C GLN A 71 15.91 -6.65 0.03
N GLU A 72 17.01 -6.68 0.78
CA GLU A 72 17.00 -6.92 2.23
C GLU A 72 16.32 -5.78 2.99
N ARG A 73 16.53 -4.55 2.54
CA ARG A 73 15.88 -3.38 3.13
C ARG A 73 14.39 -3.38 2.81
N PHE A 74 14.03 -3.65 1.55
CA PHE A 74 12.64 -3.77 1.13
C PHE A 74 11.90 -4.86 1.95
N ALA A 75 12.51 -6.05 2.08
CA ALA A 75 11.97 -7.15 2.88
C ALA A 75 11.74 -6.73 4.34
N SER A 76 12.74 -6.07 4.94
CA SER A 76 12.68 -5.67 6.36
C SER A 76 11.52 -4.73 6.65
N TYR A 77 11.31 -3.73 5.81
CA TYR A 77 10.20 -2.79 5.99
C TYR A 77 8.83 -3.41 5.66
N LEU A 78 8.76 -4.24 4.60
CA LEU A 78 7.50 -4.88 4.22
C LEU A 78 7.01 -5.83 5.33
N ILE A 79 7.91 -6.68 5.85
CA ILE A 79 7.57 -7.58 6.97
C ILE A 79 7.22 -6.78 8.23
N ALA A 80 7.96 -5.72 8.54
CA ALA A 80 7.65 -4.88 9.70
C ALA A 80 6.28 -4.18 9.59
N ALA A 81 5.90 -3.73 8.39
CA ALA A 81 4.57 -3.15 8.17
C ALA A 81 3.45 -4.18 8.42
N ILE A 82 3.63 -5.41 7.95
CA ILE A 82 2.66 -6.49 8.18
C ILE A 82 2.64 -6.89 9.67
N GLN A 83 3.79 -6.97 10.33
CA GLN A 83 3.87 -7.26 11.76
C GLN A 83 3.10 -6.22 12.60
N GLN A 84 3.22 -4.94 12.27
CA GLN A 84 2.44 -3.89 12.94
C GLN A 84 0.93 -4.09 12.73
N ALA A 85 0.51 -4.40 11.50
CA ALA A 85 -0.90 -4.60 11.16
C ALA A 85 -1.51 -5.85 11.80
N THR A 86 -0.70 -6.87 12.06
CA THR A 86 -1.14 -8.15 12.62
C THR A 86 -0.85 -8.30 14.12
N GLY A 87 -0.29 -7.26 14.76
CA GLY A 87 0.07 -7.31 16.17
C GLY A 87 1.13 -8.37 16.49
N GLY A 88 2.04 -8.64 15.54
CA GLY A 88 3.14 -9.59 15.75
C GLY A 88 2.83 -11.03 15.35
N HIS A 89 1.84 -11.29 14.49
CA HIS A 89 1.45 -12.66 14.11
C HIS A 89 2.49 -13.39 13.25
N CYS A 90 3.25 -12.66 12.38
CA CYS A 90 4.18 -13.26 11.40
C CYS A 90 5.59 -13.43 11.96
N THR A 91 5.75 -14.21 13.02
CA THR A 91 7.02 -14.32 13.78
C THR A 91 8.12 -15.05 13.03
N THR A 92 7.78 -16.05 12.22
CA THR A 92 8.76 -16.80 11.41
C THR A 92 9.34 -15.94 10.31
N SER A 93 8.50 -15.23 9.56
CA SER A 93 8.94 -14.30 8.52
C SER A 93 9.80 -13.17 9.09
N GLU A 94 9.44 -12.65 10.25
CA GLU A 94 10.24 -11.66 10.96
C GLU A 94 11.63 -12.22 11.33
N ALA A 95 11.69 -13.42 11.91
CA ALA A 95 12.94 -14.06 12.28
C ALA A 95 13.82 -14.34 11.04
N MET A 96 13.23 -14.76 9.92
CA MET A 96 13.94 -14.96 8.65
C MET A 96 14.62 -13.66 8.17
N VAL A 97 13.91 -12.54 8.25
CA VAL A 97 14.46 -11.22 7.87
C VAL A 97 15.56 -10.79 8.83
N GLN A 98 15.33 -10.89 10.13
CA GLN A 98 16.31 -10.49 11.17
C GLN A 98 17.62 -11.29 11.05
N LYS A 99 17.51 -12.59 10.78
CA LYS A 99 18.67 -13.49 10.65
C LYS A 99 19.21 -13.55 9.21
N ARG A 100 18.59 -12.88 8.25
CA ARG A 100 18.88 -12.97 6.81
C ARG A 100 18.88 -14.42 6.28
N GLN A 101 17.92 -15.22 6.74
CA GLN A 101 17.80 -16.64 6.43
C GLN A 101 16.64 -16.89 5.47
N TYR A 102 16.72 -16.34 4.27
CA TYR A 102 15.82 -16.62 3.15
C TYR A 102 16.60 -16.58 1.83
N ALA A 103 16.26 -17.46 0.91
CA ALA A 103 16.98 -17.59 -0.37
C ALA A 103 16.62 -16.48 -1.36
N SER A 104 15.38 -15.95 -1.27
CA SER A 104 14.86 -14.90 -2.15
C SER A 104 13.67 -14.20 -1.51
N LEU A 105 13.25 -13.05 -2.05
CA LEU A 105 12.01 -12.38 -1.62
C LEU A 105 10.79 -13.29 -1.83
N THR A 106 10.75 -14.08 -2.89
CA THR A 106 9.64 -15.00 -3.15
C THR A 106 9.53 -16.11 -2.11
N SER A 107 10.67 -16.66 -1.65
CA SER A 107 10.67 -17.64 -0.56
C SER A 107 10.23 -17.05 0.78
N LEU A 108 10.62 -15.81 1.05
CA LEU A 108 10.16 -15.07 2.22
C LEU A 108 8.64 -14.81 2.16
N PHE A 109 8.13 -14.39 1.01
CA PHE A 109 6.69 -14.15 0.82
C PHE A 109 5.87 -15.43 0.90
N ALA A 110 6.40 -16.56 0.39
CA ALA A 110 5.73 -17.85 0.56
C ALA A 110 5.56 -18.22 2.04
N GLN A 111 6.60 -18.02 2.86
CA GLN A 111 6.51 -18.24 4.31
C GLN A 111 5.53 -17.27 4.97
N LEU A 112 5.57 -16.00 4.60
CA LEU A 112 4.63 -14.99 5.08
C LEU A 112 3.16 -15.39 4.79
N PHE A 113 2.88 -15.93 3.61
CA PHE A 113 1.54 -16.34 3.23
C PHE A 113 1.05 -17.56 4.01
N ILE A 114 1.95 -18.48 4.40
CA ILE A 114 1.62 -19.59 5.31
C ILE A 114 1.15 -19.03 6.66
N GLU A 115 1.87 -18.06 7.23
CA GLU A 115 1.47 -17.44 8.50
C GLU A 115 0.17 -16.63 8.36
N LEU A 116 0.00 -15.88 7.27
CA LEU A 116 -1.21 -15.10 7.02
C LEU A 116 -2.44 -15.94 6.65
N ALA A 117 -2.29 -17.18 6.25
CA ALA A 117 -3.41 -18.08 6.02
C ALA A 117 -4.21 -18.37 7.31
N GLU A 118 -3.57 -18.26 8.47
CA GLU A 118 -4.21 -18.37 9.79
C GLU A 118 -4.80 -17.06 10.30
N TRP A 119 -4.59 -15.97 9.59
CA TRP A 119 -5.13 -14.65 9.91
C TRP A 119 -6.48 -14.46 9.23
N HIS A 120 -7.58 -14.47 9.98
CA HIS A 120 -8.94 -14.50 9.43
C HIS A 120 -9.64 -13.13 9.34
N ARG A 121 -8.90 -12.04 9.55
CA ARG A 121 -9.44 -10.67 9.43
C ARG A 121 -8.93 -10.01 8.15
N PRO A 122 -9.68 -9.05 7.57
CA PRO A 122 -9.17 -8.24 6.47
C PRO A 122 -7.86 -7.55 6.87
N LEU A 123 -6.86 -7.64 6.00
CA LEU A 123 -5.54 -7.05 6.19
C LEU A 123 -5.22 -6.16 4.99
N TYR A 124 -4.69 -4.97 5.26
CA TYR A 124 -4.27 -4.04 4.23
C TYR A 124 -2.78 -3.74 4.36
N LEU A 125 -2.07 -3.79 3.25
CA LEU A 125 -0.68 -3.34 3.15
C LEU A 125 -0.63 -2.16 2.18
N VAL A 126 -0.37 -0.96 2.69
CA VAL A 126 -0.16 0.24 1.88
C VAL A 126 1.32 0.38 1.55
N VAL A 127 1.64 0.49 0.27
CA VAL A 127 2.98 0.78 -0.25
C VAL A 127 2.93 2.10 -1.00
N ASP A 128 3.45 3.15 -0.37
CA ASP A 128 3.45 4.50 -0.92
C ASP A 128 4.73 4.79 -1.70
N ASP A 129 4.63 5.62 -2.71
CA ASP A 129 5.72 6.02 -3.61
C ASP A 129 6.40 4.86 -4.37
N TYR A 130 5.64 3.86 -4.79
CA TYR A 130 6.15 2.65 -5.47
C TYR A 130 6.96 2.96 -6.75
N HIS A 131 6.76 4.12 -7.37
CA HIS A 131 7.52 4.56 -8.54
C HIS A 131 9.03 4.74 -8.28
N LEU A 132 9.48 4.76 -7.02
CA LEU A 132 10.89 4.83 -6.64
C LEU A 132 11.59 3.46 -6.72
N ILE A 133 10.84 2.37 -6.85
CA ILE A 133 11.39 1.04 -7.06
C ILE A 133 11.72 0.89 -8.54
N SER A 134 12.99 0.58 -8.80
CA SER A 134 13.55 0.28 -10.12
C SER A 134 14.20 -1.10 -10.21
N ASN A 135 14.38 -1.79 -9.08
CA ASN A 135 14.99 -3.11 -9.02
C ASN A 135 14.05 -4.18 -9.62
N PRO A 136 14.43 -4.83 -10.75
CA PRO A 136 13.58 -5.84 -11.39
C PRO A 136 13.23 -7.03 -10.50
N ALA A 137 14.15 -7.42 -9.60
CA ALA A 137 13.92 -8.54 -8.68
C ALA A 137 12.80 -8.22 -7.65
N ILE A 138 12.70 -6.97 -7.22
CA ILE A 138 11.59 -6.52 -6.36
C ILE A 138 10.28 -6.53 -7.15
N HIS A 139 10.26 -6.03 -8.38
CA HIS A 139 9.07 -6.09 -9.22
C HIS A 139 8.60 -7.53 -9.46
N GLU A 140 9.52 -8.45 -9.72
CA GLU A 140 9.20 -9.86 -9.88
C GLU A 140 8.63 -10.48 -8.60
N ALA A 141 9.25 -10.21 -7.46
CA ALA A 141 8.76 -10.66 -6.16
C ALA A 141 7.37 -10.09 -5.85
N MET A 142 7.10 -8.83 -6.18
CA MET A 142 5.78 -8.22 -5.97
C MET A 142 4.72 -8.76 -6.94
N ARG A 143 5.08 -9.18 -8.16
CA ARG A 143 4.17 -9.96 -9.04
C ARG A 143 3.85 -11.32 -8.44
N PHE A 144 4.85 -12.00 -7.87
CA PHE A 144 4.62 -13.25 -7.12
C PHE A 144 3.70 -13.00 -5.91
N PHE A 145 3.96 -11.94 -5.15
CA PHE A 145 3.13 -11.52 -4.02
C PHE A 145 1.65 -11.40 -4.42
N LEU A 146 1.34 -10.59 -5.43
CA LEU A 146 -0.02 -10.38 -5.94
C LEU A 146 -0.69 -11.64 -6.47
N ARG A 147 0.09 -12.59 -6.99
CA ARG A 147 -0.43 -13.86 -7.52
C ARG A 147 -0.83 -14.83 -6.41
N HIS A 148 -0.09 -14.83 -5.30
CA HIS A 148 -0.18 -15.85 -4.27
C HIS A 148 -0.67 -15.35 -2.91
N GLN A 149 -0.83 -14.04 -2.72
CA GLN A 149 -1.32 -13.50 -1.45
C GLN A 149 -2.66 -14.12 -1.06
N PRO A 150 -2.92 -14.34 0.24
CA PRO A 150 -4.19 -14.85 0.72
C PRO A 150 -5.34 -13.87 0.43
N GLU A 151 -6.57 -14.36 0.38
CA GLU A 151 -7.75 -13.59 -0.03
C GLU A 151 -8.09 -12.43 0.93
N ASN A 152 -7.73 -12.58 2.19
CA ASN A 152 -7.94 -11.56 3.22
C ASN A 152 -6.92 -10.41 3.19
N LEU A 153 -5.88 -10.51 2.38
CA LEU A 153 -4.86 -9.47 2.23
C LEU A 153 -5.14 -8.64 0.95
N THR A 154 -5.22 -7.34 1.10
CA THR A 154 -5.26 -6.37 -0.01
C THR A 154 -4.00 -5.53 -0.02
N LEU A 155 -3.30 -5.55 -1.16
CA LEU A 155 -2.19 -4.62 -1.40
C LEU A 155 -2.76 -3.29 -1.93
N VAL A 156 -2.34 -2.18 -1.35
CA VAL A 156 -2.70 -0.81 -1.78
C VAL A 156 -1.44 -0.10 -2.23
N VAL A 157 -1.32 0.18 -3.52
CA VAL A 157 -0.11 0.79 -4.11
C VAL A 157 -0.40 2.20 -4.60
N LEU A 158 0.41 3.15 -4.15
CA LEU A 158 0.41 4.52 -4.64
C LEU A 158 1.65 4.74 -5.51
N SER A 159 1.44 5.24 -6.72
CA SER A 159 2.53 5.44 -7.68
C SER A 159 2.30 6.68 -8.54
N ARG A 160 3.37 7.26 -9.09
CA ARG A 160 3.25 8.36 -10.09
C ARG A 160 2.97 7.86 -11.48
N ASN A 161 3.37 6.65 -11.79
CA ASN A 161 3.18 5.97 -13.08
C ASN A 161 2.67 4.55 -12.86
N LEU A 162 2.31 3.89 -13.94
CA LEU A 162 1.84 2.50 -13.88
C LEU A 162 2.99 1.58 -13.49
N PRO A 163 2.88 0.86 -12.36
CA PRO A 163 3.97 -0.01 -11.89
C PRO A 163 4.03 -1.33 -12.66
N GLN A 164 5.22 -1.96 -12.68
CA GLN A 164 5.46 -3.25 -13.35
C GLN A 164 4.94 -4.45 -12.50
N LEU A 165 3.67 -4.43 -12.17
CA LEU A 165 3.02 -5.40 -11.25
C LEU A 165 2.07 -6.40 -11.95
N GLY A 166 2.11 -6.47 -13.29
CA GLY A 166 1.21 -7.38 -14.03
C GLY A 166 -0.25 -6.90 -14.04
N ILE A 167 -0.46 -5.60 -14.07
CA ILE A 167 -1.77 -4.92 -13.94
C ILE A 167 -2.80 -5.46 -14.94
N ALA A 168 -2.40 -5.75 -16.18
CA ALA A 168 -3.32 -6.26 -17.21
C ALA A 168 -3.98 -7.58 -16.79
N ASN A 169 -3.23 -8.49 -16.19
CA ASN A 169 -3.75 -9.79 -15.71
C ASN A 169 -4.72 -9.61 -14.54
N LEU A 170 -4.45 -8.67 -13.63
CA LEU A 170 -5.34 -8.37 -12.50
C LEU A 170 -6.65 -7.76 -12.98
N ARG A 171 -6.58 -6.88 -13.99
CA ARG A 171 -7.76 -6.24 -14.59
C ARG A 171 -8.68 -7.26 -15.27
N VAL A 172 -8.12 -8.19 -16.05
CA VAL A 172 -8.90 -9.26 -16.72
C VAL A 172 -9.60 -10.19 -15.73
N ARG A 173 -9.05 -10.33 -14.53
CA ARG A 173 -9.59 -11.20 -13.47
C ARG A 173 -10.49 -10.49 -12.46
N ASP A 174 -10.83 -9.22 -12.68
CA ASP A 174 -11.55 -8.38 -11.72
C ASP A 174 -10.91 -8.34 -10.31
N GLN A 175 -9.57 -8.38 -10.26
CA GLN A 175 -8.79 -8.38 -9.03
C GLN A 175 -8.15 -7.02 -8.73
N LEU A 176 -8.50 -5.99 -9.50
CA LEU A 176 -7.90 -4.67 -9.48
C LEU A 176 -8.93 -3.57 -9.25
N LEU A 177 -8.73 -2.79 -8.19
CA LEU A 177 -9.38 -1.50 -8.00
C LEU A 177 -8.43 -0.39 -8.50
N GLU A 178 -8.86 0.41 -9.48
CA GLU A 178 -8.05 1.52 -10.00
C GLU A 178 -8.66 2.89 -9.66
N ILE A 179 -7.79 3.81 -9.24
CA ILE A 179 -8.10 5.24 -9.10
C ILE A 179 -7.00 6.02 -9.82
N GLY A 180 -7.31 6.55 -10.97
CA GLY A 180 -6.37 7.31 -11.81
C GLY A 180 -6.52 8.83 -11.68
N SER A 181 -5.68 9.57 -12.44
CA SER A 181 -5.63 11.04 -12.42
C SER A 181 -6.97 11.72 -12.65
N GLN A 182 -7.79 11.21 -13.57
CA GLN A 182 -9.12 11.79 -13.86
C GLN A 182 -10.05 11.72 -12.66
N GLN A 183 -10.02 10.60 -11.92
CA GLN A 183 -10.83 10.41 -10.72
C GLN A 183 -10.27 11.20 -9.54
N LEU A 184 -8.93 11.36 -9.48
CA LEU A 184 -8.24 12.14 -8.48
C LEU A 184 -8.34 13.66 -8.72
N ALA A 185 -8.70 14.14 -9.89
CA ALA A 185 -9.00 15.54 -10.11
C ALA A 185 -10.17 15.97 -9.21
N PHE A 186 -10.07 17.18 -8.64
CA PHE A 186 -11.18 17.73 -7.86
C PHE A 186 -12.41 17.91 -8.76
N ASN A 187 -13.57 17.47 -8.30
CA ASN A 187 -14.82 17.92 -8.88
C ASN A 187 -15.13 19.35 -8.41
N HIS A 188 -16.18 19.95 -8.97
CA HIS A 188 -16.54 21.33 -8.67
C HIS A 188 -16.79 21.58 -7.17
N GLN A 189 -17.44 20.67 -6.49
CA GLN A 189 -17.74 20.77 -5.05
C GLN A 189 -16.46 20.64 -4.20
N GLU A 190 -15.59 19.72 -4.51
CA GLU A 190 -14.29 19.52 -3.84
C GLU A 190 -13.38 20.75 -4.04
N ALA A 191 -13.35 21.31 -5.26
CA ALA A 191 -12.61 22.53 -5.56
C ALA A 191 -13.12 23.72 -4.73
N LYS A 192 -14.44 23.91 -4.67
CA LYS A 192 -15.05 24.95 -3.83
C LYS A 192 -14.66 24.80 -2.37
N GLN A 193 -14.79 23.59 -1.80
CA GLN A 193 -14.40 23.33 -0.41
C GLN A 193 -12.91 23.61 -0.15
N PHE A 194 -12.04 23.33 -1.11
CA PHE A 194 -10.62 23.62 -1.00
C PHE A 194 -10.33 25.12 -0.92
N PHE A 195 -10.99 25.93 -1.75
CA PHE A 195 -10.82 27.38 -1.74
C PHE A 195 -11.45 28.01 -0.48
N ASP A 196 -12.66 27.61 -0.10
CA ASP A 196 -13.34 28.15 1.08
C ASP A 196 -12.51 27.93 2.35
N ARG A 197 -11.88 26.78 2.53
CA ARG A 197 -11.02 26.49 3.69
C ARG A 197 -9.71 27.28 3.71
N ARG A 198 -9.15 27.60 2.54
CA ARG A 198 -7.92 28.41 2.46
C ARG A 198 -8.17 29.91 2.69
N LEU A 199 -9.37 30.39 2.38
CA LEU A 199 -9.74 31.79 2.59
C LEU A 199 -10.17 32.07 4.03
N SER A 200 -10.47 31.02 4.81
CA SER A 200 -10.90 31.10 6.21
C SER A 200 -9.74 30.89 7.22
N SER A 201 -8.51 30.70 6.74
CA SER A 201 -7.28 30.54 7.51
C SER A 201 -6.39 31.75 7.40
#